data_b76d7c1a122602f1c89014576b61eae9
#
_entry.id   b76d7c1a122602f1c89014576b61eae9
#
_cell.length_a   1.000
_cell.length_b   1.000
_cell.length_c   1.000
_cell.angle_alpha   90.00
_cell.angle_beta   90.00
_cell.angle_gamma   90.00
#
_symmetry.space_group_name_H-M   'P 1'
#
loop_
_entity.id
_entity.type
_entity.pdbx_description
1 polymer ?
#
loop_
_entity_poly.entity_id
_entity_poly.type
_entity_poly.pdbx_seq_one_letter_code
_entity_poly.pdbx_strand_id
1 'polypeptide(L)'
;MKQYNAGIIGLGIMGRRMIANFAKHPAFKVSSVWDPSSKSLKATQQEFQDIHYSETPEQLINGVKPDLLYVACPPEFHKEYALQAIDASIPLYLEKPLGVDVQESECLVELLERKDHINAVNFVQASSEAIEKVQELLNNDELGRVEGVDIILQYQQWPRTWQVEAEWLRFKASGGYIREVLSHFIFVVERLFGEAKVNFSHPTYPDDSALCETHLQAKLICGTIPINIFGSCGGHGPDRQEILSLI
;
A
#
# COMPACT_ATOMS: atom_id res chain seq x y z
N MET A 1 -13.60 -26.80 -2.53
CA MET A 1 -12.52 -25.87 -2.99
C MET A 1 -11.43 -25.94 -1.94
N LYS A 2 -10.13 -25.94 -2.32
CA LYS A 2 -9.04 -25.91 -1.33
C LYS A 2 -9.09 -24.58 -0.60
N GLN A 3 -9.01 -24.60 0.73
CA GLN A 3 -8.94 -23.41 1.57
C GLN A 3 -7.51 -23.20 2.05
N TYR A 4 -7.00 -21.98 1.93
CA TYR A 4 -5.66 -21.58 2.34
C TYR A 4 -5.72 -20.85 3.69
N ASN A 5 -4.78 -21.16 4.58
CA ASN A 5 -4.63 -20.51 5.87
C ASN A 5 -3.79 -19.25 5.73
N ALA A 6 -4.35 -18.10 6.06
CA ALA A 6 -3.63 -16.82 6.08
C ALA A 6 -3.19 -16.48 7.52
N GLY A 7 -1.92 -16.10 7.65
CA GLY A 7 -1.38 -15.44 8.84
C GLY A 7 -1.35 -13.93 8.63
N ILE A 8 -1.58 -13.14 9.67
CA ILE A 8 -1.56 -11.68 9.57
C ILE A 8 -0.66 -11.07 10.65
N ILE A 9 0.31 -10.26 10.22
CA ILE A 9 1.15 -9.43 11.08
C ILE A 9 0.73 -7.98 10.93
N GLY A 10 0.41 -7.33 12.07
CA GLY A 10 -0.13 -5.98 12.12
C GLY A 10 -1.66 -5.96 12.15
N LEU A 11 -2.23 -5.53 13.28
CA LEU A 11 -3.68 -5.50 13.55
C LEU A 11 -4.20 -4.06 13.65
N GLY A 12 -3.54 -3.15 12.94
CA GLY A 12 -4.03 -1.81 12.70
C GLY A 12 -5.24 -1.81 11.77
N ILE A 13 -5.55 -0.65 11.20
CA ILE A 13 -6.70 -0.46 10.31
C ILE A 13 -6.71 -1.46 9.15
N MET A 14 -5.56 -1.64 8.47
CA MET A 14 -5.47 -2.51 7.29
C MET A 14 -5.51 -3.99 7.66
N GLY A 15 -4.84 -4.40 8.74
CA GLY A 15 -4.88 -5.79 9.20
C GLY A 15 -6.28 -6.24 9.57
N ARG A 16 -7.03 -5.47 10.36
CA ARG A 16 -8.44 -5.78 10.70
C ARG A 16 -9.35 -5.80 9.48
N ARG A 17 -9.16 -4.85 8.54
CA ARG A 17 -9.88 -4.85 7.26
C ARG A 17 -9.60 -6.12 6.45
N MET A 18 -8.35 -6.57 6.42
CA MET A 18 -7.99 -7.78 5.69
C MET A 18 -8.54 -9.05 6.36
N ILE A 19 -8.60 -9.13 7.70
CA ILE A 19 -9.30 -10.22 8.40
C ILE A 19 -10.75 -10.33 7.90
N ALA A 20 -11.48 -9.19 7.89
CA ALA A 20 -12.85 -9.15 7.43
C ALA A 20 -13.02 -9.52 5.94
N ASN A 21 -12.04 -9.17 5.09
CA ASN A 21 -12.05 -9.51 3.67
C ASN A 21 -11.76 -11.00 3.44
N PHE A 22 -10.75 -11.57 4.11
CA PHE A 22 -10.47 -13.00 4.02
C PHE A 22 -11.64 -13.85 4.51
N ALA A 23 -12.34 -13.41 5.58
CA ALA A 23 -13.52 -14.11 6.08
C ALA A 23 -14.67 -14.20 5.06
N LYS A 24 -14.74 -13.27 4.10
CA LYS A 24 -15.74 -13.27 3.01
C LYS A 24 -15.28 -14.09 1.80
N HIS A 25 -14.00 -14.41 1.69
CA HIS A 25 -13.44 -15.08 0.51
C HIS A 25 -13.42 -16.59 0.69
N PRO A 26 -14.06 -17.38 -0.19
CA PRO A 26 -14.26 -18.83 0.04
C PRO A 26 -12.97 -19.65 0.06
N ALA A 27 -11.88 -19.13 -0.54
CA ALA A 27 -10.60 -19.83 -0.61
C ALA A 27 -9.65 -19.50 0.55
N PHE A 28 -10.00 -18.59 1.45
CA PHE A 28 -9.11 -18.20 2.55
C PHE A 28 -9.78 -18.37 3.91
N LYS A 29 -8.93 -18.64 4.91
CA LYS A 29 -9.28 -18.60 6.33
C LYS A 29 -8.12 -17.96 7.07
N VAL A 30 -8.40 -17.01 7.94
CA VAL A 30 -7.37 -16.46 8.84
C VAL A 30 -7.10 -17.48 9.95
N SER A 31 -5.91 -18.03 9.97
CA SER A 31 -5.50 -19.08 10.92
C SER A 31 -4.84 -18.51 12.16
N SER A 32 -4.04 -17.44 12.00
CA SER A 32 -3.35 -16.80 13.12
C SER A 32 -3.05 -15.33 12.82
N VAL A 33 -2.99 -14.54 13.89
CA VAL A 33 -2.65 -13.10 13.83
C VAL A 33 -1.68 -12.72 14.94
N TRP A 34 -0.91 -11.65 14.71
CA TRP A 34 -0.01 -11.08 15.68
C TRP A 34 0.14 -9.56 15.52
N ASP A 35 0.32 -8.87 16.64
CA ASP A 35 0.63 -7.42 16.71
C ASP A 35 1.40 -7.14 18.01
N PRO A 36 2.43 -6.28 18.01
CA PRO A 36 3.15 -5.92 19.25
C PRO A 36 2.30 -5.12 20.24
N SER A 37 1.23 -4.48 19.77
CA SER A 37 0.33 -3.67 20.58
C SER A 37 -0.74 -4.50 21.28
N SER A 38 -0.66 -4.57 22.61
CA SER A 38 -1.73 -5.21 23.39
C SER A 38 -3.09 -4.54 23.24
N LYS A 39 -3.13 -3.25 22.87
CA LYS A 39 -4.37 -2.52 22.55
C LYS A 39 -4.98 -3.06 21.26
N SER A 40 -4.16 -3.19 20.19
CA SER A 40 -4.61 -3.72 18.89
C SER A 40 -5.07 -5.18 19.01
N LEU A 41 -4.33 -6.00 19.76
CA LEU A 41 -4.71 -7.39 20.04
C LEU A 41 -6.08 -7.48 20.72
N LYS A 42 -6.30 -6.75 21.81
CA LYS A 42 -7.57 -6.75 22.55
C LYS A 42 -8.74 -6.27 21.69
N ALA A 43 -8.55 -5.19 20.91
CA ALA A 43 -9.58 -4.68 20.01
C ALA A 43 -9.95 -5.71 18.94
N THR A 44 -8.95 -6.38 18.37
CA THR A 44 -9.16 -7.42 17.35
C THR A 44 -9.83 -8.67 17.94
N GLN A 45 -9.46 -9.08 19.17
CA GLN A 45 -10.10 -10.22 19.85
C GLN A 45 -11.59 -10.00 20.16
N GLN A 46 -11.99 -8.76 20.42
CA GLN A 46 -13.41 -8.42 20.63
C GLN A 46 -14.24 -8.57 19.34
N GLU A 47 -13.62 -8.30 18.20
CA GLU A 47 -14.26 -8.33 16.88
C GLU A 47 -14.20 -9.72 16.23
N PHE A 48 -13.08 -10.45 16.41
CA PHE A 48 -12.77 -11.73 15.76
C PHE A 48 -12.35 -12.78 16.78
N GLN A 49 -13.30 -13.50 17.36
CA GLN A 49 -13.06 -14.43 18.47
C GLN A 49 -12.49 -15.79 18.05
N ASP A 50 -12.73 -16.23 16.81
CA ASP A 50 -12.39 -17.58 16.32
C ASP A 50 -11.02 -17.66 15.63
N ILE A 51 -10.12 -16.69 15.88
CA ILE A 51 -8.78 -16.65 15.30
C ILE A 51 -7.75 -16.97 16.38
N HIS A 52 -6.69 -17.68 16.02
CA HIS A 52 -5.56 -17.89 16.93
C HIS A 52 -4.71 -16.61 17.04
N TYR A 53 -4.42 -16.18 18.26
CA TYR A 53 -3.58 -15.03 18.56
C TYR A 53 -2.21 -15.51 19.01
N SER A 54 -1.21 -15.43 18.12
CA SER A 54 0.17 -15.83 18.42
C SER A 54 0.82 -14.86 19.41
N GLU A 55 1.71 -15.37 20.26
CA GLU A 55 2.44 -14.56 21.23
C GLU A 55 3.60 -13.80 20.60
N THR A 56 4.19 -14.36 19.53
CA THR A 56 5.30 -13.77 18.79
C THR A 56 5.12 -13.96 17.29
N PRO A 57 5.78 -13.14 16.46
CA PRO A 57 5.74 -13.31 15.00
C PRO A 57 6.39 -14.65 14.57
N GLU A 58 7.43 -15.12 15.28
CA GLU A 58 8.06 -16.41 15.03
C GLU A 58 7.10 -17.58 15.27
N GLN A 59 6.27 -17.49 16.32
CA GLN A 59 5.24 -18.50 16.57
C GLN A 59 4.22 -18.54 15.43
N LEU A 60 3.80 -17.38 14.91
CA LEU A 60 2.91 -17.30 13.77
C LEU A 60 3.56 -17.91 12.51
N ILE A 61 4.78 -17.49 12.19
CA ILE A 61 5.47 -17.87 10.94
C ILE A 61 5.92 -19.33 10.98
N ASN A 62 6.62 -19.75 12.04
CA ASN A 62 7.25 -21.07 12.12
C ASN A 62 6.41 -22.10 12.87
N GLY A 63 5.61 -21.67 13.86
CA GLY A 63 4.76 -22.56 14.67
C GLY A 63 3.45 -22.91 13.97
N VAL A 64 2.67 -21.89 13.56
CA VAL A 64 1.41 -22.07 12.82
C VAL A 64 1.65 -22.39 11.35
N LYS A 65 2.67 -21.77 10.75
CA LYS A 65 3.10 -21.93 9.37
C LYS A 65 1.96 -21.80 8.37
N PRO A 66 1.42 -20.59 8.16
CA PRO A 66 0.31 -20.34 7.24
C PRO A 66 0.71 -20.59 5.78
N ASP A 67 -0.29 -20.78 4.89
CA ASP A 67 -0.09 -20.88 3.43
C ASP A 67 0.18 -19.52 2.79
N LEU A 68 -0.13 -18.42 3.48
CA LEU A 68 0.09 -17.03 3.06
C LEU A 68 0.34 -16.16 4.29
N LEU A 69 1.39 -15.33 4.26
CA LEU A 69 1.61 -14.30 5.27
C LEU A 69 1.22 -12.93 4.71
N TYR A 70 0.25 -12.28 5.36
CA TYR A 70 -0.09 -10.88 5.09
C TYR A 70 0.56 -9.97 6.12
N VAL A 71 1.34 -8.98 5.64
CA VAL A 71 2.06 -8.03 6.49
C VAL A 71 1.42 -6.64 6.34
N ALA A 72 0.82 -6.15 7.42
CA ALA A 72 0.06 -4.89 7.49
C ALA A 72 0.55 -3.95 8.62
N CYS A 73 1.76 -4.14 9.09
CA CYS A 73 2.44 -3.24 10.02
C CYS A 73 2.91 -1.96 9.31
N PRO A 74 3.45 -0.95 10.03
CA PRO A 74 4.08 0.20 9.37
C PRO A 74 5.23 -0.22 8.45
N PRO A 75 5.45 0.51 7.33
CA PRO A 75 6.34 0.07 6.25
C PRO A 75 7.82 -0.08 6.65
N GLU A 76 8.25 0.53 7.74
CA GLU A 76 9.61 0.36 8.29
C GLU A 76 9.90 -1.07 8.78
N PHE A 77 8.85 -1.87 9.08
CA PHE A 77 8.96 -3.26 9.54
C PHE A 77 8.69 -4.29 8.42
N HIS A 78 8.29 -3.88 7.22
CA HIS A 78 7.93 -4.79 6.14
C HIS A 78 9.07 -5.72 5.76
N LYS A 79 10.30 -5.20 5.62
CA LYS A 79 11.48 -5.97 5.25
C LYS A 79 11.79 -7.08 6.26
N GLU A 80 11.68 -6.79 7.56
CA GLU A 80 11.95 -7.76 8.62
C GLU A 80 11.06 -9.00 8.48
N TYR A 81 9.74 -8.79 8.37
CA TYR A 81 8.79 -9.91 8.25
C TYR A 81 8.81 -10.57 6.87
N ALA A 82 9.15 -9.81 5.83
CA ALA A 82 9.36 -10.37 4.49
C ALA A 82 10.53 -11.37 4.48
N LEU A 83 11.66 -11.03 5.12
CA LEU A 83 12.81 -11.94 5.22
C LEU A 83 12.46 -13.21 5.99
N GLN A 84 11.73 -13.10 7.10
CA GLN A 84 11.26 -14.27 7.87
C GLN A 84 10.33 -15.17 7.03
N ALA A 85 9.41 -14.59 6.25
CA ALA A 85 8.53 -15.35 5.36
C ALA A 85 9.31 -16.06 4.23
N ILE A 86 10.28 -15.38 3.64
CA ILE A 86 11.17 -15.93 2.61
C ILE A 86 11.95 -17.14 3.17
N ASP A 87 12.51 -17.02 4.35
CA ASP A 87 13.29 -18.10 4.98
C ASP A 87 12.39 -19.29 5.37
N ALA A 88 11.15 -19.04 5.76
CA ALA A 88 10.15 -20.05 6.02
C ALA A 88 9.47 -20.62 4.75
N SER A 89 9.79 -20.07 3.56
CA SER A 89 9.17 -20.42 2.27
C SER A 89 7.64 -20.22 2.28
N ILE A 90 7.15 -19.17 2.93
CA ILE A 90 5.73 -18.83 2.99
C ILE A 90 5.42 -17.72 1.98
N PRO A 91 4.48 -17.91 1.04
CA PRO A 91 4.01 -16.86 0.15
C PRO A 91 3.68 -15.57 0.88
N LEU A 92 4.06 -14.43 0.29
CA LEU A 92 4.07 -13.14 0.94
C LEU A 92 3.10 -12.15 0.29
N TYR A 93 2.27 -11.49 1.09
CA TYR A 93 1.42 -10.40 0.68
C TYR A 93 1.69 -9.19 1.58
N LEU A 94 2.29 -8.15 1.03
CA LEU A 94 2.72 -6.96 1.77
C LEU A 94 1.76 -5.79 1.55
N GLU A 95 1.52 -5.00 2.58
CA GLU A 95 0.93 -3.68 2.39
C GLU A 95 1.89 -2.75 1.65
N LYS A 96 1.30 -1.78 0.95
CA LYS A 96 2.04 -0.68 0.36
C LYS A 96 2.29 0.43 1.41
N PRO A 97 3.32 1.26 1.27
CA PRO A 97 4.45 1.08 0.36
C PRO A 97 5.34 -0.07 0.80
N LEU A 98 6.16 -0.59 -0.10
CA LEU A 98 7.00 -1.76 0.17
C LEU A 98 7.96 -1.55 1.35
N GLY A 99 8.46 -0.33 1.50
CA GLY A 99 9.33 0.10 2.60
C GLY A 99 9.44 1.62 2.66
N VAL A 100 10.22 2.13 3.61
CA VAL A 100 10.52 3.56 3.77
C VAL A 100 11.82 3.97 3.09
N ASP A 101 12.77 3.05 2.96
CA ASP A 101 14.04 3.22 2.28
C ASP A 101 14.01 2.57 0.90
N VAL A 102 14.45 3.33 -0.13
CA VAL A 102 14.40 2.88 -1.53
C VAL A 102 15.40 1.75 -1.77
N GLN A 103 16.65 1.87 -1.28
CA GLN A 103 17.67 0.85 -1.49
C GLN A 103 17.30 -0.47 -0.79
N GLU A 104 16.75 -0.39 0.43
CA GLU A 104 16.27 -1.57 1.13
C GLU A 104 15.11 -2.26 0.38
N SER A 105 14.23 -1.47 -0.21
CA SER A 105 13.11 -1.97 -1.02
C SER A 105 13.60 -2.64 -2.30
N GLU A 106 14.57 -2.03 -3.00
CA GLU A 106 15.21 -2.61 -4.18
C GLU A 106 15.91 -3.94 -3.85
N CYS A 107 16.71 -4.00 -2.78
CA CYS A 107 17.33 -5.23 -2.32
C CYS A 107 16.32 -6.33 -1.97
N LEU A 108 15.17 -5.97 -1.40
CA LEU A 108 14.10 -6.93 -1.12
C LEU A 108 13.48 -7.48 -2.40
N VAL A 109 13.21 -6.62 -3.40
CA VAL A 109 12.68 -7.03 -4.71
C VAL A 109 13.66 -7.98 -5.40
N GLU A 110 14.95 -7.63 -5.49
CA GLU A 110 15.99 -8.48 -6.07
C GLU A 110 16.09 -9.85 -5.37
N LEU A 111 15.93 -9.88 -4.04
CA LEU A 111 15.93 -11.13 -3.28
C LEU A 111 14.71 -12.00 -3.61
N LEU A 112 13.52 -11.40 -3.68
CA LEU A 112 12.27 -12.10 -4.02
C LEU A 112 12.34 -12.69 -5.43
N GLU A 113 12.83 -11.92 -6.41
CA GLU A 113 13.02 -12.35 -7.79
C GLU A 113 14.05 -13.50 -7.88
N ARG A 114 15.24 -13.33 -7.28
CA ARG A 114 16.30 -14.34 -7.28
C ARG A 114 15.85 -15.67 -6.67
N LYS A 115 14.99 -15.64 -5.67
CA LYS A 115 14.43 -16.84 -5.01
C LYS A 115 13.16 -17.38 -5.69
N ASP A 116 12.66 -16.73 -6.73
CA ASP A 116 11.36 -17.03 -7.35
C ASP A 116 10.26 -17.17 -6.29
N HIS A 117 10.28 -16.25 -5.31
CA HIS A 117 9.40 -16.31 -4.15
C HIS A 117 8.03 -15.73 -4.49
N ILE A 118 6.96 -16.50 -4.22
CA ILE A 118 5.58 -16.04 -4.46
C ILE A 118 5.28 -14.83 -3.57
N ASN A 119 5.07 -13.68 -4.20
CA ASN A 119 4.80 -12.45 -3.48
C ASN A 119 3.85 -11.52 -4.23
N ALA A 120 3.22 -10.60 -3.48
CA ALA A 120 2.47 -9.48 -4.03
C ALA A 120 2.50 -8.29 -3.06
N VAL A 121 2.38 -7.06 -3.61
CA VAL A 121 2.18 -5.84 -2.84
C VAL A 121 0.74 -5.36 -3.04
N ASN A 122 0.07 -4.96 -1.96
CA ASN A 122 -1.34 -4.60 -1.95
C ASN A 122 -1.62 -3.20 -2.53
N PHE A 123 -1.37 -3.04 -3.83
CA PHE A 123 -1.93 -1.92 -4.57
C PHE A 123 -3.37 -2.25 -4.96
N VAL A 124 -4.35 -1.69 -4.25
CA VAL A 124 -5.77 -2.00 -4.47
C VAL A 124 -6.24 -1.74 -5.91
N GLN A 125 -5.58 -0.83 -6.61
CA GLN A 125 -5.83 -0.54 -8.02
C GLN A 125 -5.40 -1.67 -8.97
N ALA A 126 -4.57 -2.60 -8.51
CA ALA A 126 -4.13 -3.74 -9.32
C ALA A 126 -5.28 -4.66 -9.74
N SER A 127 -6.37 -4.68 -8.97
CA SER A 127 -7.59 -5.47 -9.23
C SER A 127 -8.81 -4.59 -9.57
N SER A 128 -8.59 -3.36 -10.02
CA SER A 128 -9.67 -2.42 -10.35
C SER A 128 -10.21 -2.70 -11.76
N GLU A 129 -11.48 -3.12 -11.86
CA GLU A 129 -12.18 -3.29 -13.14
C GLU A 129 -12.17 -1.99 -13.99
N ALA A 130 -12.21 -0.82 -13.32
CA ALA A 130 -12.14 0.46 -14.03
C ALA A 130 -10.76 0.64 -14.70
N ILE A 131 -9.68 0.29 -14.04
CA ILE A 131 -8.32 0.36 -14.62
C ILE A 131 -8.15 -0.65 -15.76
N GLU A 132 -8.68 -1.87 -15.57
CA GLU A 132 -8.69 -2.89 -16.64
C GLU A 132 -9.46 -2.40 -17.86
N LYS A 133 -10.63 -1.75 -17.66
CA LYS A 133 -11.41 -1.19 -18.78
C LYS A 133 -10.68 -0.04 -19.48
N VAL A 134 -10.03 0.86 -18.75
CA VAL A 134 -9.21 1.92 -19.36
C VAL A 134 -8.08 1.32 -20.18
N GLN A 135 -7.39 0.29 -19.65
CA GLN A 135 -6.32 -0.40 -20.39
C GLN A 135 -6.85 -1.05 -21.69
N GLU A 136 -8.02 -1.67 -21.65
CA GLU A 136 -8.68 -2.23 -22.84
C GLU A 136 -8.97 -1.16 -23.88
N LEU A 137 -9.56 -0.03 -23.47
CA LEU A 137 -9.90 1.09 -24.37
C LEU A 137 -8.65 1.73 -25.01
N LEU A 138 -7.56 1.86 -24.23
CA LEU A 138 -6.27 2.33 -24.76
C LEU A 138 -5.68 1.34 -25.77
N ASN A 139 -5.70 0.05 -25.47
CA ASN A 139 -5.16 -0.99 -26.36
C ASN A 139 -5.93 -1.10 -27.68
N ASN A 140 -7.24 -0.78 -27.68
CA ASN A 140 -8.10 -0.81 -28.83
C ASN A 140 -8.12 0.52 -29.63
N ASP A 141 -7.35 1.52 -29.20
CA ASP A 141 -7.32 2.89 -29.77
C ASP A 141 -8.70 3.59 -29.75
N GLU A 142 -9.56 3.21 -28.80
CA GLU A 142 -10.91 3.78 -28.67
C GLU A 142 -10.93 5.16 -27.98
N LEU A 143 -9.89 5.49 -27.23
CA LEU A 143 -9.75 6.79 -26.54
C LEU A 143 -8.98 7.82 -27.35
N GLY A 144 -8.42 7.44 -28.51
CA GLY A 144 -7.52 8.28 -29.26
C GLY A 144 -6.18 8.50 -28.54
N ARG A 145 -5.46 9.55 -28.92
CA ARG A 145 -4.14 9.84 -28.38
C ARG A 145 -4.24 10.56 -27.03
N VAL A 146 -3.65 9.98 -25.99
CA VAL A 146 -3.55 10.64 -24.69
C VAL A 146 -2.49 11.76 -24.75
N GLU A 147 -2.90 13.01 -24.54
CA GLU A 147 -2.03 14.19 -24.56
C GLU A 147 -1.42 14.50 -23.19
N GLY A 148 -2.04 14.04 -22.11
CA GLY A 148 -1.54 14.21 -20.76
C GLY A 148 -2.46 13.61 -19.71
N VAL A 149 -1.99 13.61 -18.45
CA VAL A 149 -2.75 13.17 -17.28
C VAL A 149 -2.54 14.17 -16.16
N ASP A 150 -3.60 14.60 -15.50
CA ASP A 150 -3.56 15.41 -14.30
C ASP A 150 -4.01 14.57 -13.11
N ILE A 151 -3.21 14.54 -12.04
CA ILE A 151 -3.52 13.90 -10.77
C ILE A 151 -3.73 15.00 -9.74
N ILE A 152 -4.92 15.02 -9.12
CA ILE A 152 -5.28 16.02 -8.12
C ILE A 152 -5.59 15.30 -6.80
N LEU A 153 -4.79 15.59 -5.77
CA LEU A 153 -4.92 15.03 -4.42
C LEU A 153 -5.09 16.17 -3.43
N GLN A 154 -6.28 16.30 -2.83
CA GLN A 154 -6.57 17.33 -1.85
C GLN A 154 -7.24 16.71 -0.63
N TYR A 155 -6.71 17.01 0.56
CA TYR A 155 -7.23 16.53 1.84
C TYR A 155 -7.46 17.69 2.79
N GLN A 156 -8.58 17.66 3.52
CA GLN A 156 -8.85 18.65 4.58
C GLN A 156 -7.81 18.56 5.69
N GLN A 157 -7.37 17.35 6.00
CA GLN A 157 -6.34 17.08 7.01
C GLN A 157 -5.53 15.84 6.67
N TRP A 158 -4.35 15.75 7.22
CA TRP A 158 -3.52 14.55 7.17
C TRP A 158 -2.93 14.22 8.56
N PRO A 159 -3.02 12.99 9.08
CA PRO A 159 -3.80 11.87 8.51
C PRO A 159 -5.29 12.17 8.40
N ARG A 160 -5.99 11.48 7.52
CA ARG A 160 -7.46 11.60 7.37
C ARG A 160 -8.14 11.11 8.64
N THR A 161 -9.39 11.56 8.89
CA THR A 161 -10.14 11.27 10.12
C THR A 161 -10.15 9.78 10.50
N TRP A 162 -10.30 8.90 9.51
CA TRP A 162 -10.30 7.45 9.74
C TRP A 162 -8.91 6.83 9.96
N GLN A 163 -7.84 7.59 9.76
CA GLN A 163 -6.44 7.16 9.91
C GLN A 163 -5.78 7.69 11.20
N VAL A 164 -6.50 8.38 12.07
CA VAL A 164 -5.92 9.06 13.24
C VAL A 164 -5.19 8.12 14.20
N GLU A 165 -5.55 6.83 14.24
CA GLU A 165 -4.84 5.83 15.04
C GLU A 165 -3.46 5.45 14.46
N ALA A 166 -3.21 5.74 13.18
CA ALA A 166 -1.92 5.53 12.52
C ALA A 166 -1.07 6.82 12.59
N GLU A 167 -0.67 7.22 13.79
CA GLU A 167 0.04 8.46 14.04
C GLU A 167 1.33 8.61 13.24
N TRP A 168 2.00 7.50 12.94
CA TRP A 168 3.22 7.46 12.12
C TRP A 168 3.05 8.09 10.72
N LEU A 169 1.81 8.16 10.20
CA LEU A 169 1.50 8.82 8.93
C LEU A 169 1.83 10.30 8.90
N ARG A 170 1.93 10.96 10.07
CA ARG A 170 2.26 12.37 10.19
C ARG A 170 3.73 12.67 9.94
N PHE A 171 4.59 11.67 10.08
CA PHE A 171 6.04 11.87 10.09
C PHE A 171 6.66 11.63 8.73
N LYS A 172 7.57 12.52 8.32
CA LYS A 172 8.32 12.46 7.06
C LYS A 172 9.10 11.15 6.91
N ALA A 173 9.65 10.64 8.01
CA ALA A 173 10.47 9.44 8.01
C ALA A 173 9.70 8.18 7.59
N SER A 174 8.47 8.03 8.06
CA SER A 174 7.67 6.79 7.92
C SER A 174 6.40 6.95 7.10
N GLY A 175 5.79 8.14 7.11
CA GLY A 175 4.47 8.41 6.52
C GLY A 175 4.48 9.46 5.41
N GLY A 176 3.45 10.30 5.40
CA GLY A 176 3.19 11.33 4.41
C GLY A 176 2.19 10.90 3.33
N TYR A 177 1.39 11.85 2.84
CA TYR A 177 0.37 11.52 1.85
C TYR A 177 0.96 11.22 0.47
N ILE A 178 2.15 11.74 0.17
CA ILE A 178 2.85 11.40 -1.07
C ILE A 178 3.17 9.90 -1.09
N ARG A 179 3.84 9.40 -0.04
CA ARG A 179 4.17 7.97 0.07
C ARG A 179 2.93 7.10 0.16
N GLU A 180 1.95 7.51 0.96
CA GLU A 180 0.80 6.68 1.29
C GLU A 180 -0.31 6.72 0.24
N VAL A 181 -0.47 7.82 -0.48
CA VAL A 181 -1.58 7.99 -1.41
C VAL A 181 -1.09 8.13 -2.85
N LEU A 182 -0.13 9.04 -3.12
CA LEU A 182 0.33 9.27 -4.49
C LEU A 182 0.93 7.99 -5.10
N SER A 183 1.56 7.12 -4.30
CA SER A 183 2.07 5.83 -4.77
C SER A 183 1.02 4.99 -5.50
N HIS A 184 -0.24 5.03 -5.07
CA HIS A 184 -1.34 4.36 -5.77
C HIS A 184 -1.57 4.92 -7.17
N PHE A 185 -1.48 6.24 -7.32
CA PHE A 185 -1.70 6.92 -8.61
C PHE A 185 -0.50 6.77 -9.54
N ILE A 186 0.73 6.78 -8.98
CA ILE A 186 1.94 6.45 -9.75
C ILE A 186 1.83 5.02 -10.29
N PHE A 187 1.44 4.05 -9.44
CA PHE A 187 1.20 2.67 -9.88
C PHE A 187 0.21 2.59 -11.05
N VAL A 188 -0.89 3.37 -11.01
CA VAL A 188 -1.88 3.39 -12.10
C VAL A 188 -1.29 3.95 -13.39
N VAL A 189 -0.60 5.08 -13.34
CA VAL A 189 -0.04 5.69 -14.56
C VAL A 189 1.09 4.85 -15.14
N GLU A 190 1.92 4.22 -14.32
CA GLU A 190 2.95 3.29 -14.79
C GLU A 190 2.36 2.03 -15.43
N ARG A 191 1.28 1.49 -14.86
CA ARG A 191 0.57 0.35 -15.43
C ARG A 191 -0.07 0.67 -16.78
N LEU A 192 -0.59 1.88 -16.94
CA LEU A 192 -1.26 2.30 -18.19
C LEU A 192 -0.29 2.79 -19.26
N PHE A 193 0.78 3.49 -18.88
CA PHE A 193 1.62 4.26 -19.79
C PHE A 193 3.11 3.90 -19.75
N GLY A 194 3.51 2.97 -18.87
CA GLY A 194 4.91 2.56 -18.69
C GLY A 194 5.66 3.40 -17.65
N GLU A 195 6.95 3.16 -17.52
CA GLU A 195 7.82 3.75 -16.49
C GLU A 195 7.71 5.28 -16.40
N ALA A 196 7.48 5.79 -15.20
CA ALA A 196 7.38 7.21 -14.91
C ALA A 196 8.74 7.79 -14.49
N LYS A 197 9.20 8.82 -15.20
CA LYS A 197 10.43 9.55 -14.87
C LYS A 197 10.10 10.93 -14.30
N VAL A 198 10.73 11.28 -13.18
CA VAL A 198 10.54 12.59 -12.55
C VAL A 198 11.19 13.66 -13.42
N ASN A 199 10.39 14.58 -13.92
CA ASN A 199 10.85 15.78 -14.63
C ASN A 199 11.05 16.95 -13.65
N PHE A 200 10.09 17.10 -12.72
CA PHE A 200 10.08 18.17 -11.73
C PHE A 200 9.33 17.69 -10.48
N SER A 201 9.80 18.07 -9.30
CA SER A 201 9.11 17.82 -8.03
C SER A 201 9.44 18.93 -7.02
N HIS A 202 8.40 19.50 -6.41
CA HIS A 202 8.52 20.53 -5.39
C HIS A 202 7.55 20.24 -4.23
N PRO A 203 7.95 19.40 -3.27
CA PRO A 203 7.19 19.21 -2.03
C PRO A 203 7.42 20.40 -1.09
N THR A 204 6.37 20.82 -0.38
CA THR A 204 6.44 21.82 0.69
C THR A 204 6.19 21.14 2.03
N TYR A 205 7.02 21.47 3.01
CA TYR A 205 6.95 20.94 4.37
C TYR A 205 6.59 22.05 5.36
N PRO A 206 5.98 21.71 6.52
CA PRO A 206 5.80 22.66 7.61
C PRO A 206 7.14 23.01 8.29
N ASP A 207 7.12 23.98 9.20
CA ASP A 207 8.32 24.42 9.96
C ASP A 207 8.91 23.30 10.82
N ASP A 208 8.08 22.42 11.36
CA ASP A 208 8.55 21.21 12.06
C ASP A 208 9.08 20.19 11.03
N SER A 209 10.40 20.04 11.01
CA SER A 209 11.10 19.16 10.06
C SER A 209 10.82 17.67 10.23
N ALA A 210 10.21 17.25 11.36
CA ALA A 210 9.79 15.86 11.58
C ALA A 210 8.50 15.52 10.85
N LEU A 211 7.67 16.52 10.52
CA LEU A 211 6.38 16.32 9.89
C LEU A 211 6.51 16.12 8.37
N CYS A 212 5.54 15.41 7.83
CA CYS A 212 5.45 15.14 6.41
C CYS A 212 5.03 16.38 5.62
N GLU A 213 5.06 16.26 4.30
CA GLU A 213 4.70 17.29 3.34
C GLU A 213 3.24 17.77 3.49
N THR A 214 3.01 19.04 3.20
CA THR A 214 1.69 19.68 3.16
C THR A 214 1.21 19.95 1.73
N HIS A 215 2.13 20.17 0.80
CA HIS A 215 1.81 20.44 -0.60
C HIS A 215 2.81 19.71 -1.51
N LEU A 216 2.36 19.41 -2.74
CA LEU A 216 3.19 18.88 -3.81
C LEU A 216 2.79 19.50 -5.13
N GLN A 217 3.77 19.96 -5.88
CA GLN A 217 3.69 20.22 -7.30
C GLN A 217 4.73 19.32 -8.00
N ALA A 218 4.31 18.48 -8.92
CA ALA A 218 5.25 17.62 -9.63
C ALA A 218 4.81 17.37 -11.07
N LYS A 219 5.78 16.99 -11.89
CA LYS A 219 5.58 16.51 -13.25
C LYS A 219 6.41 15.26 -13.47
N LEU A 220 5.75 14.21 -13.90
CA LEU A 220 6.39 12.99 -14.39
C LEU A 220 6.21 12.89 -15.89
N ILE A 221 7.00 12.03 -16.53
CA ILE A 221 6.87 11.70 -17.95
C ILE A 221 6.84 10.19 -18.08
N CYS A 222 5.77 9.65 -18.64
CA CYS A 222 5.65 8.24 -19.04
C CYS A 222 5.77 8.15 -20.57
N GLY A 223 6.93 7.73 -21.06
CA GLY A 223 7.24 7.80 -22.51
C GLY A 223 7.23 9.24 -23.00
N THR A 224 6.17 9.66 -23.72
CA THR A 224 5.94 11.03 -24.18
C THR A 224 4.79 11.74 -23.46
N ILE A 225 4.08 11.03 -22.57
CA ILE A 225 2.88 11.52 -21.90
C ILE A 225 3.27 12.28 -20.63
N PRO A 226 2.95 13.58 -20.51
CA PRO A 226 3.16 14.34 -19.28
C PRO A 226 2.10 13.96 -18.22
N ILE A 227 2.57 13.74 -16.99
CA ILE A 227 1.73 13.48 -15.83
C ILE A 227 1.93 14.63 -14.86
N ASN A 228 0.95 15.53 -14.74
CA ASN A 228 1.01 16.64 -13.80
C ASN A 228 0.38 16.23 -12.48
N ILE A 229 0.99 16.63 -11.37
CA ILE A 229 0.55 16.23 -10.02
C ILE A 229 0.40 17.47 -9.16
N PHE A 230 -0.78 17.62 -8.57
CA PHE A 230 -1.11 18.67 -7.61
C PHE A 230 -1.63 18.02 -6.34
N GLY A 231 -0.93 18.22 -5.24
CA GLY A 231 -1.29 17.68 -3.94
C GLY A 231 -1.32 18.74 -2.83
N SER A 232 -2.27 18.64 -1.91
CA SER A 232 -2.34 19.52 -0.75
C SER A 232 -3.07 18.88 0.44
N CYS A 233 -2.67 19.30 1.66
CA CYS A 233 -3.34 18.97 2.91
C CYS A 233 -3.62 20.24 3.70
N GLY A 234 -4.74 20.28 4.45
CA GLY A 234 -5.11 21.46 5.26
C GLY A 234 -6.05 22.44 4.57
N GLY A 235 -6.69 22.06 3.48
CA GLY A 235 -7.69 22.87 2.79
C GLY A 235 -9.07 22.86 3.45
N HIS A 236 -9.96 23.76 3.01
CA HIS A 236 -11.34 23.85 3.50
C HIS A 236 -12.37 23.13 2.59
N GLY A 237 -11.96 22.64 1.43
CA GLY A 237 -12.81 21.91 0.51
C GLY A 237 -12.93 20.42 0.88
N PRO A 238 -13.84 19.67 0.23
CA PRO A 238 -13.91 18.23 0.42
C PRO A 238 -12.63 17.52 -0.08
N ASP A 239 -12.37 16.33 0.45
CA ASP A 239 -11.28 15.50 -0.05
C ASP A 239 -11.48 15.20 -1.54
N ARG A 240 -10.42 15.33 -2.33
CA ARG A 240 -10.39 15.03 -3.77
C ARG A 240 -9.27 14.06 -4.08
N GLN A 241 -9.60 13.04 -4.85
CA GLN A 241 -8.66 12.09 -5.44
C GLN A 241 -9.10 11.86 -6.89
N GLU A 242 -8.50 12.57 -7.83
CA GLU A 242 -8.93 12.59 -9.21
C GLU A 242 -7.75 12.30 -10.16
N ILE A 243 -8.02 11.53 -11.18
CA ILE A 243 -7.18 11.40 -12.36
C ILE A 243 -7.99 11.93 -13.53
N LEU A 244 -7.47 12.95 -14.17
CA LEU A 244 -8.05 13.55 -15.37
C LEU A 244 -7.12 13.29 -16.56
N SER A 245 -7.64 12.69 -17.61
CA SER A 245 -6.89 12.45 -18.84
C SER A 245 -7.22 13.54 -19.86
N LEU A 246 -6.18 14.14 -20.45
CA LEU A 246 -6.30 15.05 -21.57
C LEU A 246 -6.12 14.23 -22.85
N ILE A 247 -7.20 14.14 -23.62
CA ILE A 247 -7.27 13.35 -24.86
C ILE A 247 -7.39 14.29 -26.04
#